data_31cdb1e680bacb33978d11dcb6245434
#
_entry.id   31cdb1e680bacb33978d11dcb6245434
#
_cell.length_a   1.000
_cell.length_b   1.000
_cell.length_c   1.000
_cell.angle_alpha   90.00
_cell.angle_beta   90.00
_cell.angle_gamma   90.00
#
_symmetry.space_group_name_H-M   'P 1'
#
loop_
_entity.id
_entity.type
_entity.pdbx_description
1 polymer ?
#
loop_
_entity_poly.entity_id
_entity_poly.type
_entity_poly.pdbx_seq_one_letter_code
_entity_poly.pdbx_strand_id
1 'polypeptide(L)'
;MKEANNSSYNTTFDYPKRGAQLFIDALSADINMEYVWLNADVNAIDVKSHSVKIGDREVIYDYLINTIPFNHLLKLCSIQDKEQVLSSNQVLVFNIGFDSALNETECHWIYYPSKEFVFYRVGFYNNILQSKNGSIYVEIGYDKEKMFSDASVQDIFDKTIVDLKKCGIISSQKIVAYESLLINPGYVHITDKSTSWVNRVSEELGEKGHIYSIGRYGVWTYCSMEDCIIQADNLYNELKDKR
;
A
#
# COMPACT_ATOMS: atom_id res chain seq x y z
N MET A 1 32.26 -14.33 14.40
CA MET A 1 31.12 -13.38 14.38
C MET A 1 29.98 -14.08 15.05
N LYS A 2 29.42 -13.51 16.13
CA LYS A 2 28.21 -14.06 16.76
C LYS A 2 27.04 -13.72 15.84
N GLU A 3 26.33 -14.73 15.33
CA GLU A 3 25.03 -14.55 14.71
C GLU A 3 24.11 -13.87 15.70
N ALA A 4 23.70 -12.64 15.41
CA ALA A 4 22.65 -12.00 16.15
C ALA A 4 21.34 -12.73 15.80
N ASN A 5 20.74 -13.40 16.77
CA ASN A 5 19.38 -13.92 16.72
C ASN A 5 18.39 -12.74 16.64
N ASN A 6 18.37 -12.04 15.52
CA ASN A 6 17.33 -11.10 15.18
C ASN A 6 16.32 -11.83 14.30
N SER A 7 15.27 -12.38 14.91
CA SER A 7 14.06 -12.72 14.19
C SER A 7 13.52 -11.41 13.60
N SER A 8 13.76 -11.16 12.32
CA SER A 8 13.15 -10.02 11.64
C SER A 8 11.65 -10.27 11.53
N TYR A 9 10.87 -9.19 11.46
CA TYR A 9 9.40 -9.18 11.36
C TYR A 9 8.82 -10.11 10.27
N ASN A 10 9.60 -10.44 9.22
CA ASN A 10 9.22 -11.30 8.10
C ASN A 10 10.20 -12.47 7.90
N THR A 11 10.65 -13.11 8.96
CA THR A 11 11.58 -14.25 8.85
C THR A 11 10.93 -15.45 8.15
N THR A 12 9.63 -15.65 8.38
CA THR A 12 8.79 -16.64 7.70
C THR A 12 7.46 -15.99 7.34
N PHE A 13 6.88 -16.37 6.21
CA PHE A 13 5.56 -15.92 5.78
C PHE A 13 4.90 -16.98 4.90
N ASP A 14 3.57 -17.03 4.96
CA ASP A 14 2.78 -17.83 4.04
C ASP A 14 2.41 -16.99 2.82
N TYR A 15 2.44 -17.61 1.64
CA TYR A 15 2.08 -16.95 0.40
C TYR A 15 1.16 -17.82 -0.45
N PRO A 16 0.00 -17.31 -0.92
CA PRO A 16 -0.91 -18.08 -1.72
C PRO A 16 -0.28 -18.52 -3.05
N LYS A 17 -0.43 -19.80 -3.42
CA LYS A 17 0.19 -20.38 -4.63
C LYS A 17 -0.09 -19.65 -5.94
N ARG A 18 -1.15 -18.86 -6.02
CA ARG A 18 -1.54 -18.07 -7.20
C ARG A 18 -1.46 -16.56 -6.97
N GLY A 19 -0.69 -16.12 -5.98
CA GLY A 19 -0.50 -14.70 -5.68
C GLY A 19 -1.43 -14.18 -4.57
N ALA A 20 -1.11 -12.99 -4.06
CA ALA A 20 -1.82 -12.37 -2.94
C ALA A 20 -3.31 -12.08 -3.24
N GLN A 21 -3.66 -11.86 -4.52
CA GLN A 21 -5.06 -11.63 -4.92
C GLN A 21 -5.99 -12.77 -4.54
N LEU A 22 -5.51 -14.03 -4.60
CA LEU A 22 -6.32 -15.18 -4.19
C LEU A 22 -6.79 -15.09 -2.73
N PHE A 23 -5.95 -14.51 -1.85
CA PHE A 23 -6.32 -14.31 -0.45
C PHE A 23 -7.43 -13.24 -0.32
N ILE A 24 -7.32 -12.15 -1.06
CA ILE A 24 -8.35 -11.10 -1.09
C ILE A 24 -9.66 -11.63 -1.68
N ASP A 25 -9.59 -12.40 -2.77
CA ASP A 25 -10.76 -13.03 -3.39
C ASP A 25 -11.48 -13.96 -2.41
N ALA A 26 -10.73 -14.74 -1.62
CA ALA A 26 -11.29 -15.62 -0.60
C ALA A 26 -11.97 -14.83 0.54
N LEU A 27 -11.36 -13.73 1.01
CA LEU A 27 -11.96 -12.87 2.04
C LEU A 27 -13.23 -12.18 1.54
N SER A 28 -13.30 -11.83 0.26
CA SER A 28 -14.44 -11.13 -0.33
C SER A 28 -15.56 -12.06 -0.84
N ALA A 29 -15.34 -13.39 -0.84
CA ALA A 29 -16.28 -14.35 -1.42
C ALA A 29 -17.67 -14.33 -0.75
N ASP A 30 -17.74 -14.01 0.53
CA ASP A 30 -18.98 -13.95 1.30
C ASP A 30 -19.64 -12.55 1.29
N ILE A 31 -19.04 -11.57 0.61
CA ILE A 31 -19.60 -10.22 0.51
C ILE A 31 -20.67 -10.20 -0.57
N ASN A 32 -21.90 -9.74 -0.21
CA ASN A 32 -22.91 -9.50 -1.21
C ASN A 32 -22.53 -8.27 -2.07
N MET A 33 -22.25 -8.53 -3.34
CA MET A 33 -21.80 -7.51 -4.30
C MET A 33 -22.83 -6.40 -4.56
N GLU A 34 -24.09 -6.56 -4.22
CA GLU A 34 -25.10 -5.50 -4.27
C GLU A 34 -24.74 -4.31 -3.35
N TYR A 35 -23.96 -4.56 -2.30
CA TYR A 35 -23.48 -3.52 -1.36
C TYR A 35 -22.08 -2.99 -1.73
N VAL A 36 -21.50 -3.45 -2.83
CA VAL A 36 -20.17 -3.01 -3.28
C VAL A 36 -20.30 -2.06 -4.45
N TRP A 37 -19.93 -0.82 -4.22
CA TRP A 37 -19.96 0.22 -5.26
C TRP A 37 -18.54 0.49 -5.75
N LEU A 38 -18.21 -0.07 -6.91
CA LEU A 38 -16.95 0.21 -7.61
C LEU A 38 -17.10 1.49 -8.42
N ASN A 39 -15.97 2.17 -8.69
CA ASN A 39 -15.92 3.46 -9.39
C ASN A 39 -16.83 4.53 -8.74
N ALA A 40 -16.94 4.49 -7.43
CA ALA A 40 -17.77 5.36 -6.62
C ALA A 40 -16.87 6.31 -5.81
N ASP A 41 -16.51 7.43 -6.41
CA ASP A 41 -15.66 8.41 -5.76
C ASP A 41 -16.39 9.16 -4.65
N VAL A 42 -15.85 9.08 -3.43
CA VAL A 42 -16.30 9.89 -2.31
C VAL A 42 -15.77 11.30 -2.48
N ASN A 43 -16.66 12.28 -2.54
CA ASN A 43 -16.32 13.67 -2.81
C ASN A 43 -16.27 14.54 -1.54
N ALA A 44 -17.08 14.21 -0.53
CA ALA A 44 -17.12 14.92 0.75
C ALA A 44 -17.71 14.04 1.84
N ILE A 45 -17.36 14.34 3.09
CA ILE A 45 -17.95 13.76 4.29
C ILE A 45 -18.38 14.90 5.20
N ASP A 46 -19.67 14.96 5.53
CA ASP A 46 -20.18 15.85 6.57
C ASP A 46 -20.22 15.10 7.91
N VAL A 47 -19.26 15.48 8.77
CA VAL A 47 -19.08 14.86 10.09
C VAL A 47 -20.28 15.13 11.02
N LYS A 48 -21.02 16.24 10.83
CA LYS A 48 -22.12 16.65 11.71
C LYS A 48 -23.45 15.98 11.33
N SER A 49 -23.70 15.85 10.03
CA SER A 49 -24.93 15.22 9.53
C SER A 49 -24.76 13.71 9.31
N HIS A 50 -23.57 13.15 9.57
CA HIS A 50 -23.21 11.76 9.33
C HIS A 50 -23.55 11.35 7.88
N SER A 51 -23.10 12.15 6.91
CA SER A 51 -23.38 11.89 5.50
C SER A 51 -22.12 11.86 4.65
N VAL A 52 -22.16 11.07 3.59
CA VAL A 52 -21.11 10.92 2.58
C VAL A 52 -21.68 11.30 1.22
N LYS A 53 -20.99 12.17 0.50
CA LYS A 53 -21.33 12.52 -0.87
C LYS A 53 -20.55 11.66 -1.85
N ILE A 54 -21.27 10.93 -2.72
CA ILE A 54 -20.72 10.06 -3.76
C ILE A 54 -21.31 10.51 -5.11
N GLY A 55 -20.53 11.26 -5.90
CA GLY A 55 -21.08 11.95 -7.08
C GLY A 55 -22.23 12.88 -6.68
N ASP A 56 -23.41 12.67 -7.25
CA ASP A 56 -24.63 13.43 -6.94
C ASP A 56 -25.49 12.80 -5.84
N ARG A 57 -25.05 11.67 -5.27
CA ARG A 57 -25.78 10.98 -4.20
C ARG A 57 -25.26 11.39 -2.85
N GLU A 58 -26.16 11.48 -1.88
CA GLU A 58 -25.85 11.61 -0.46
C GLU A 58 -26.31 10.35 0.27
N VAL A 59 -25.41 9.76 1.08
CA VAL A 59 -25.65 8.55 1.85
C VAL A 59 -25.46 8.87 3.33
N ILE A 60 -26.49 8.63 4.13
CA ILE A 60 -26.42 8.76 5.60
C ILE A 60 -25.86 7.46 6.16
N TYR A 61 -25.02 7.56 7.19
CA TYR A 61 -24.41 6.41 7.85
C TYR A 61 -24.59 6.47 9.37
N ASP A 62 -24.69 5.31 10.00
CA ASP A 62 -24.57 5.16 11.45
C ASP A 62 -23.10 5.09 11.87
N TYR A 63 -22.30 4.35 11.11
CA TYR A 63 -20.85 4.22 11.28
C TYR A 63 -20.17 4.30 9.92
N LEU A 64 -19.09 5.06 9.84
CA LEU A 64 -18.22 5.15 8.66
C LEU A 64 -16.86 4.53 8.98
N ILE A 65 -16.50 3.47 8.26
CA ILE A 65 -15.19 2.82 8.42
C ILE A 65 -14.26 3.30 7.30
N ASN A 66 -13.22 4.01 7.68
CA ASN A 66 -12.22 4.54 6.76
C ASN A 66 -11.02 3.61 6.61
N THR A 67 -10.68 3.25 5.38
CA THR A 67 -9.45 2.52 5.03
C THR A 67 -8.56 3.27 4.05
N ILE A 68 -9.04 4.41 3.50
CA ILE A 68 -8.22 5.25 2.62
C ILE A 68 -7.16 6.02 3.42
N PRO A 69 -6.13 6.59 2.76
CA PRO A 69 -5.10 7.36 3.46
C PRO A 69 -5.68 8.46 4.34
N PHE A 70 -5.20 8.54 5.59
CA PHE A 70 -5.75 9.45 6.60
C PHE A 70 -5.75 10.92 6.15
N ASN A 71 -4.70 11.34 5.43
CA ASN A 71 -4.64 12.67 4.85
C ASN A 71 -5.73 12.92 3.77
N HIS A 72 -6.20 11.88 3.10
CA HIS A 72 -7.33 11.98 2.16
C HIS A 72 -8.66 12.07 2.92
N LEU A 73 -8.85 11.26 3.96
CA LEU A 73 -10.01 11.37 4.86
C LEU A 73 -10.17 12.80 5.38
N LEU A 74 -9.09 13.40 5.88
CA LEU A 74 -9.11 14.76 6.40
C LEU A 74 -9.60 15.79 5.37
N LYS A 75 -9.13 15.66 4.11
CA LYS A 75 -9.59 16.53 3.02
C LYS A 75 -11.09 16.37 2.79
N LEU A 76 -11.60 15.13 2.76
CA LEU A 76 -13.01 14.84 2.59
C LEU A 76 -13.85 15.42 3.73
N CYS A 77 -13.34 15.40 4.96
CA CYS A 77 -13.98 16.00 6.14
C CYS A 77 -13.73 17.50 6.28
N SER A 78 -13.03 18.16 5.34
CA SER A 78 -12.62 19.57 5.42
C SER A 78 -11.78 19.90 6.67
N ILE A 79 -11.02 18.94 7.18
CA ILE A 79 -10.12 19.09 8.31
C ILE A 79 -8.70 19.40 7.78
N GLN A 80 -8.07 20.43 8.32
CA GLN A 80 -6.74 20.85 7.90
C GLN A 80 -5.66 20.33 8.85
N ASP A 81 -4.63 19.68 8.30
CA ASP A 81 -3.37 19.44 8.99
C ASP A 81 -2.51 20.71 8.95
N LYS A 82 -2.83 21.67 9.83
CA LYS A 82 -2.15 22.98 9.90
C LYS A 82 -0.68 22.86 10.27
N GLU A 83 -0.31 21.83 11.00
CA GLU A 83 1.07 21.60 11.46
C GLU A 83 1.88 20.79 10.44
N GLN A 84 1.24 20.31 9.36
CA GLN A 84 1.84 19.48 8.32
C GLN A 84 2.62 18.27 8.87
N VAL A 85 2.04 17.62 9.88
CA VAL A 85 2.67 16.47 10.54
C VAL A 85 2.58 15.18 9.72
N LEU A 86 1.62 15.11 8.78
CA LEU A 86 1.44 13.97 7.91
C LEU A 86 2.30 14.11 6.66
N SER A 87 3.35 13.33 6.59
CA SER A 87 4.21 13.26 5.41
C SER A 87 4.41 11.82 4.95
N SER A 88 4.67 11.65 3.66
CA SER A 88 4.89 10.36 3.02
C SER A 88 5.80 10.54 1.82
N ASN A 89 6.37 9.44 1.34
CA ASN A 89 6.92 9.38 0.00
C ASN A 89 5.89 8.84 -1.00
N GLN A 90 6.29 8.75 -2.24
CA GLN A 90 5.60 7.94 -3.26
C GLN A 90 6.58 6.90 -3.82
N VAL A 91 6.02 5.80 -4.33
CA VAL A 91 6.81 4.69 -4.88
C VAL A 91 6.32 4.37 -6.28
N LEU A 92 7.21 4.48 -7.25
CA LEU A 92 6.98 3.94 -8.58
C LEU A 92 7.41 2.47 -8.58
N VAL A 93 6.50 1.59 -8.97
CA VAL A 93 6.73 0.15 -9.05
C VAL A 93 6.68 -0.28 -10.50
N PHE A 94 7.65 -1.06 -10.94
CA PHE A 94 7.58 -1.79 -12.19
C PHE A 94 7.41 -3.28 -11.89
N ASN A 95 6.34 -3.89 -12.39
CA ASN A 95 6.18 -5.33 -12.47
C ASN A 95 6.68 -5.78 -13.83
N ILE A 96 7.63 -6.71 -13.88
CA ILE A 96 8.31 -7.11 -15.13
C ILE A 96 8.33 -8.63 -15.25
N GLY A 97 7.81 -9.15 -16.36
CA GLY A 97 7.86 -10.57 -16.72
C GLY A 97 8.89 -10.84 -17.81
N PHE A 98 9.57 -11.98 -17.74
CA PHE A 98 10.62 -12.42 -18.66
C PHE A 98 10.29 -13.75 -19.30
N ASP A 99 10.88 -14.01 -20.47
CA ASP A 99 10.71 -15.25 -21.25
C ASP A 99 11.43 -16.47 -20.67
N SER A 100 12.37 -16.25 -19.74
CA SER A 100 13.22 -17.29 -19.17
C SER A 100 13.59 -17.00 -17.71
N ALA A 101 14.26 -17.95 -17.05
CA ALA A 101 14.68 -17.83 -15.67
C ALA A 101 15.66 -16.66 -15.46
N LEU A 102 15.61 -16.07 -14.29
CA LEU A 102 16.55 -15.03 -13.86
C LEU A 102 17.83 -15.65 -13.28
N ASN A 103 18.85 -14.82 -13.13
CA ASN A 103 20.11 -15.25 -12.52
C ASN A 103 19.98 -15.43 -11.00
N GLU A 104 19.11 -14.65 -10.35
CA GLU A 104 18.80 -14.78 -8.92
C GLU A 104 17.69 -15.82 -8.71
N THR A 105 17.95 -16.84 -7.92
CA THR A 105 17.03 -17.99 -7.73
C THR A 105 16.71 -18.30 -6.26
N GLU A 106 17.28 -17.59 -5.30
CA GLU A 106 17.15 -17.90 -3.87
C GLU A 106 16.43 -16.81 -3.08
N CYS A 107 16.75 -15.54 -3.36
CA CYS A 107 16.17 -14.43 -2.62
C CYS A 107 14.71 -14.16 -2.99
N HIS A 108 13.90 -13.83 -2.02
CA HIS A 108 12.54 -13.32 -2.29
C HIS A 108 12.54 -11.82 -2.62
N TRP A 109 13.48 -11.06 -2.02
CA TRP A 109 13.78 -9.67 -2.37
C TRP A 109 15.20 -9.29 -1.96
N ILE A 110 15.73 -8.25 -2.62
CA ILE A 110 17.04 -7.67 -2.34
C ILE A 110 16.89 -6.16 -2.21
N TYR A 111 17.53 -5.59 -1.18
CA TYR A 111 17.64 -4.14 -1.02
C TYR A 111 18.96 -3.63 -1.60
N TYR A 112 18.89 -2.50 -2.29
CA TYR A 112 20.02 -1.81 -2.91
C TYR A 112 20.19 -0.42 -2.28
N PRO A 113 20.99 -0.27 -1.22
CA PRO A 113 21.16 1.00 -0.52
C PRO A 113 22.04 2.00 -1.30
N SER A 114 22.75 1.55 -2.32
CA SER A 114 23.61 2.40 -3.13
C SER A 114 22.79 3.31 -4.05
N LYS A 115 23.13 4.60 -4.06
CA LYS A 115 22.57 5.59 -5.00
C LYS A 115 23.01 5.39 -6.46
N GLU A 116 23.83 4.39 -6.71
CA GLU A 116 24.28 3.98 -8.04
C GLU A 116 23.15 3.37 -8.88
N PHE A 117 22.15 2.77 -8.20
CA PHE A 117 20.96 2.20 -8.81
C PHE A 117 19.77 3.12 -8.64
N VAL A 118 18.89 3.14 -9.66
CA VAL A 118 17.68 3.96 -9.62
C VAL A 118 16.64 3.43 -8.62
N PHE A 119 16.70 2.14 -8.33
CA PHE A 119 15.79 1.46 -7.39
C PHE A 119 16.45 1.18 -6.05
N TYR A 120 15.63 1.02 -5.02
CA TYR A 120 16.08 0.61 -3.68
C TYR A 120 15.74 -0.83 -3.32
N ARG A 121 14.78 -1.46 -4.02
CA ARG A 121 14.35 -2.85 -3.78
C ARG A 121 13.95 -3.53 -5.09
N VAL A 122 14.32 -4.80 -5.20
CA VAL A 122 13.84 -5.72 -6.23
C VAL A 122 13.30 -6.96 -5.54
N GLY A 123 12.09 -7.36 -5.85
CA GLY A 123 11.49 -8.59 -5.35
C GLY A 123 11.22 -9.59 -6.48
N PHE A 124 11.26 -10.87 -6.15
CA PHE A 124 11.27 -11.97 -7.09
C PHE A 124 10.03 -12.84 -6.91
N TYR A 125 8.96 -12.54 -7.65
CA TYR A 125 7.75 -13.35 -7.63
C TYR A 125 8.00 -14.79 -8.06
N ASN A 126 8.91 -14.99 -9.04
CA ASN A 126 9.28 -16.33 -9.50
C ASN A 126 9.88 -17.19 -8.40
N ASN A 127 10.66 -16.64 -7.48
CA ASN A 127 11.25 -17.39 -6.37
C ASN A 127 10.19 -17.71 -5.29
N ILE A 128 9.30 -16.76 -5.00
CA ILE A 128 8.17 -16.96 -4.08
C ILE A 128 7.21 -18.03 -4.62
N LEU A 129 6.86 -17.95 -5.91
CA LEU A 129 5.88 -18.82 -6.55
C LEU A 129 6.49 -20.07 -7.20
N GLN A 130 7.82 -20.22 -7.16
CA GLN A 130 8.57 -21.31 -7.77
C GLN A 130 8.26 -21.47 -9.28
N SER A 131 8.12 -20.35 -9.99
CA SER A 131 7.86 -20.34 -11.42
C SER A 131 9.14 -20.43 -12.24
N LYS A 132 9.05 -21.03 -13.44
CA LYS A 132 10.20 -21.21 -14.35
C LYS A 132 10.66 -19.90 -14.97
N ASN A 133 9.73 -19.03 -15.31
CA ASN A 133 10.01 -17.76 -15.96
C ASN A 133 10.19 -16.66 -14.92
N GLY A 134 11.11 -15.75 -15.17
CA GLY A 134 11.39 -14.63 -14.29
C GLY A 134 10.18 -13.68 -14.19
N SER A 135 9.89 -13.27 -12.98
CA SER A 135 8.88 -12.25 -12.69
C SER A 135 9.30 -11.48 -11.44
N ILE A 136 9.47 -10.18 -11.59
CA ILE A 136 9.96 -9.29 -10.53
C ILE A 136 9.09 -8.07 -10.35
N TYR A 137 9.19 -7.48 -9.16
CA TYR A 137 8.80 -6.08 -8.96
C TYR A 137 10.04 -5.26 -8.58
N VAL A 138 10.08 -4.02 -9.07
CA VAL A 138 11.16 -3.07 -8.81
C VAL A 138 10.56 -1.82 -8.19
N GLU A 139 11.07 -1.40 -7.03
CA GLU A 139 10.55 -0.24 -6.30
C GLU A 139 11.54 0.92 -6.33
N ILE A 140 11.03 2.10 -6.69
CA ILE A 140 11.76 3.34 -6.79
C ILE A 140 11.05 4.39 -5.95
N GLY A 141 11.74 4.90 -4.92
CA GLY A 141 11.20 5.92 -4.03
C GLY A 141 11.38 7.33 -4.58
N TYR A 142 10.36 8.15 -4.42
CA TYR A 142 10.38 9.57 -4.78
C TYR A 142 9.73 10.43 -3.71
N ASP A 143 10.09 11.70 -3.69
CA ASP A 143 9.41 12.69 -2.87
C ASP A 143 7.95 12.83 -3.31
N LYS A 144 7.06 13.12 -2.39
CA LYS A 144 5.60 13.19 -2.59
C LYS A 144 5.19 14.14 -3.72
N GLU A 145 5.94 15.20 -3.94
CA GLU A 145 5.65 16.24 -4.92
C GLU A 145 6.11 15.90 -6.34
N LYS A 146 6.84 14.80 -6.52
CA LYS A 146 7.33 14.41 -7.85
C LYS A 146 6.17 14.12 -8.79
N MET A 147 6.12 14.87 -9.89
CA MET A 147 5.17 14.63 -10.97
C MET A 147 5.79 13.72 -12.04
N PHE A 148 4.96 12.85 -12.61
CA PHE A 148 5.35 11.93 -13.67
C PHE A 148 4.53 12.17 -14.91
N SER A 149 5.19 12.09 -16.08
CA SER A 149 4.56 11.93 -17.39
C SER A 149 4.89 10.54 -17.93
N ASP A 150 4.14 10.06 -18.91
CA ASP A 150 4.42 8.76 -19.54
C ASP A 150 5.85 8.69 -20.07
N ALA A 151 6.34 9.77 -20.68
CA ALA A 151 7.73 9.84 -21.15
C ALA A 151 8.74 9.72 -20.01
N SER A 152 8.51 10.38 -18.87
CA SER A 152 9.40 10.28 -17.71
C SER A 152 9.37 8.90 -17.06
N VAL A 153 8.23 8.22 -17.07
CA VAL A 153 8.10 6.84 -16.59
C VAL A 153 8.86 5.89 -17.49
N GLN A 154 8.79 6.08 -18.82
CA GLN A 154 9.55 5.28 -19.79
C GLN A 154 11.06 5.45 -19.62
N ASP A 155 11.56 6.67 -19.45
CA ASP A 155 12.99 6.95 -19.22
C ASP A 155 13.48 6.26 -17.94
N ILE A 156 12.65 6.26 -16.87
CA ILE A 156 12.95 5.57 -15.60
C ILE A 156 12.97 4.05 -15.81
N PHE A 157 12.02 3.53 -16.60
CA PHE A 157 11.98 2.10 -16.93
C PHE A 157 13.25 1.67 -17.68
N ASP A 158 13.65 2.39 -18.72
CA ASP A 158 14.83 2.10 -19.52
C ASP A 158 16.11 2.09 -18.63
N LYS A 159 16.23 3.08 -17.74
CA LYS A 159 17.31 3.14 -16.74
C LYS A 159 17.24 1.95 -15.78
N THR A 160 16.04 1.57 -15.34
CA THR A 160 15.84 0.38 -14.49
C THR A 160 16.38 -0.88 -15.15
N ILE A 161 16.11 -1.08 -16.45
CA ILE A 161 16.63 -2.23 -17.20
C ILE A 161 18.15 -2.23 -17.29
N VAL A 162 18.76 -1.06 -17.50
CA VAL A 162 20.23 -0.93 -17.48
C VAL A 162 20.79 -1.33 -16.11
N ASP A 163 20.19 -0.82 -15.05
CA ASP A 163 20.64 -1.09 -13.67
C ASP A 163 20.42 -2.56 -13.26
N LEU A 164 19.31 -3.20 -13.68
CA LEU A 164 19.08 -4.64 -13.47
C LEU A 164 20.13 -5.51 -14.17
N LYS A 165 20.60 -5.12 -15.35
CA LYS A 165 21.75 -5.78 -16.03
C LYS A 165 23.04 -5.55 -15.27
N LYS A 166 23.29 -4.32 -14.82
CA LYS A 166 24.49 -3.92 -14.09
C LYS A 166 24.66 -4.69 -12.78
N CYS A 167 23.56 -4.90 -12.03
CA CYS A 167 23.58 -5.69 -10.80
C CYS A 167 23.45 -7.22 -11.03
N GLY A 168 23.39 -7.68 -12.28
CA GLY A 168 23.43 -9.09 -12.63
C GLY A 168 22.13 -9.87 -12.45
N ILE A 169 20.99 -9.19 -12.18
CA ILE A 169 19.69 -9.87 -12.06
C ILE A 169 19.24 -10.42 -13.41
N ILE A 170 19.42 -9.64 -14.47
CA ILE A 170 19.13 -10.04 -15.85
C ILE A 170 20.38 -9.98 -16.72
N SER A 171 20.38 -10.74 -17.81
CA SER A 171 21.46 -10.74 -18.82
C SER A 171 20.88 -10.70 -20.23
N SER A 172 20.47 -11.84 -20.74
CA SER A 172 19.90 -12.03 -22.11
C SER A 172 18.39 -12.24 -22.12
N GLN A 173 17.76 -12.31 -20.96
CA GLN A 173 16.30 -12.50 -20.85
C GLN A 173 15.54 -11.38 -21.57
N LYS A 174 14.50 -11.76 -22.30
CA LYS A 174 13.62 -10.81 -22.98
C LYS A 174 12.44 -10.47 -22.09
N ILE A 175 12.11 -9.20 -22.03
CA ILE A 175 10.88 -8.73 -21.38
C ILE A 175 9.70 -9.15 -22.25
N VAL A 176 8.74 -9.88 -21.66
CA VAL A 176 7.51 -10.32 -22.34
C VAL A 176 6.31 -9.46 -21.94
N ALA A 177 6.34 -8.87 -20.76
CA ALA A 177 5.33 -7.93 -20.27
C ALA A 177 5.92 -7.03 -19.19
N TYR A 178 5.41 -5.81 -19.08
CA TYR A 178 5.64 -4.97 -17.92
C TYR A 178 4.45 -4.05 -17.65
N GLU A 179 4.35 -3.61 -16.42
CA GLU A 179 3.36 -2.66 -15.95
C GLU A 179 4.05 -1.67 -14.99
N SER A 180 3.62 -0.43 -15.01
CA SER A 180 4.04 0.58 -14.03
C SER A 180 2.89 0.99 -13.15
N LEU A 181 3.16 1.13 -11.84
CA LEU A 181 2.19 1.56 -10.84
C LEU A 181 2.81 2.63 -9.96
N LEU A 182 2.16 3.79 -9.84
CA LEU A 182 2.53 4.82 -8.88
C LEU A 182 1.66 4.69 -7.62
N ILE A 183 2.31 4.42 -6.50
CA ILE A 183 1.67 4.32 -5.17
C ILE A 183 1.90 5.65 -4.44
N ASN A 184 0.81 6.39 -4.17
CA ASN A 184 0.84 7.66 -3.44
C ASN A 184 -0.35 7.78 -2.48
N PRO A 185 -0.13 7.79 -1.16
CA PRO A 185 1.16 7.65 -0.49
C PRO A 185 1.77 6.25 -0.65
N GLY A 186 3.08 6.15 -0.77
CA GLY A 186 3.82 4.89 -0.75
C GLY A 186 4.08 4.44 0.69
N TYR A 187 5.06 5.05 1.34
CA TYR A 187 5.34 4.87 2.77
C TYR A 187 5.04 6.16 3.53
N VAL A 188 4.23 6.04 4.58
CA VAL A 188 3.96 7.13 5.51
C VAL A 188 5.15 7.31 6.46
N HIS A 189 5.47 8.56 6.79
CA HIS A 189 6.51 8.85 7.77
C HIS A 189 5.88 8.88 9.16
N ILE A 190 6.33 7.96 10.01
CA ILE A 190 5.83 7.78 11.38
C ILE A 190 6.75 8.56 12.31
N THR A 191 6.20 9.51 13.03
CA THR A 191 6.87 10.30 14.08
C THR A 191 5.97 10.38 15.30
N ASP A 192 6.54 10.70 16.46
CA ASP A 192 5.75 10.90 17.69
C ASP A 192 4.66 11.96 17.49
N LYS A 193 4.98 13.03 16.72
CA LYS A 193 4.02 14.09 16.39
C LYS A 193 2.88 13.57 15.50
N SER A 194 3.19 12.85 14.42
CA SER A 194 2.16 12.31 13.53
C SER A 194 1.29 11.30 14.26
N THR A 195 1.88 10.41 15.06
CA THR A 195 1.15 9.41 15.84
C THR A 195 0.20 10.06 16.84
N SER A 196 0.69 11.00 17.66
CA SER A 196 -0.13 11.69 18.64
C SER A 196 -1.26 12.50 17.99
N TRP A 197 -0.97 13.13 16.87
CA TRP A 197 -1.96 13.92 16.14
C TRP A 197 -3.05 13.04 15.48
N VAL A 198 -2.65 11.95 14.84
CA VAL A 198 -3.59 10.99 14.23
C VAL A 198 -4.50 10.39 15.29
N ASN A 199 -3.96 9.96 16.43
CA ASN A 199 -4.76 9.40 17.53
C ASN A 199 -5.80 10.40 18.00
N ARG A 200 -5.41 11.65 18.31
CA ARG A 200 -6.32 12.70 18.77
C ARG A 200 -7.44 12.98 17.75
N VAL A 201 -7.09 13.12 16.47
CA VAL A 201 -8.10 13.42 15.43
C VAL A 201 -9.00 12.22 15.19
N SER A 202 -8.48 10.99 15.27
CA SER A 202 -9.28 9.76 15.17
C SER A 202 -10.29 9.64 16.30
N GLU A 203 -9.90 9.96 17.55
CA GLU A 203 -10.82 10.02 18.69
C GLU A 203 -11.92 11.07 18.47
N GLU A 204 -11.56 12.28 18.03
CA GLU A 204 -12.55 13.32 17.72
C GLU A 204 -13.52 12.92 16.61
N LEU A 205 -13.04 12.25 15.57
CA LEU A 205 -13.87 11.75 14.47
C LEU A 205 -14.78 10.61 14.92
N GLY A 206 -14.29 9.71 15.79
CA GLY A 206 -15.09 8.65 16.39
C GLY A 206 -16.21 9.18 17.26
N GLU A 207 -15.91 10.15 18.14
CA GLU A 207 -16.89 10.72 19.08
C GLU A 207 -17.96 11.59 18.40
N LYS A 208 -17.55 12.43 17.43
CA LYS A 208 -18.43 13.45 16.83
C LYS A 208 -19.06 13.01 15.52
N GLY A 209 -18.39 12.13 14.78
CA GLY A 209 -18.75 11.75 13.43
C GLY A 209 -19.00 10.27 13.23
N HIS A 210 -18.81 9.44 14.26
CA HIS A 210 -18.86 7.98 14.16
C HIS A 210 -17.98 7.45 13.03
N ILE A 211 -16.81 8.09 12.81
CA ILE A 211 -15.85 7.75 11.76
C ILE A 211 -14.66 7.04 12.39
N TYR A 212 -14.43 5.81 12.00
CA TYR A 212 -13.38 4.94 12.54
C TYR A 212 -12.40 4.58 11.44
N SER A 213 -11.11 4.81 11.67
CA SER A 213 -10.04 4.49 10.72
C SER A 213 -9.37 3.18 11.07
N ILE A 214 -9.16 2.31 10.08
CA ILE A 214 -8.41 1.06 10.19
C ILE A 214 -7.52 0.86 8.97
N GLY A 215 -6.60 -0.10 9.07
CA GLY A 215 -5.68 -0.45 8.00
C GLY A 215 -4.48 0.49 7.90
N ARG A 216 -3.49 0.05 7.14
CA ARG A 216 -2.16 0.67 7.04
C ARG A 216 -2.19 2.18 6.78
N TYR A 217 -3.00 2.61 5.85
CA TYR A 217 -3.12 4.02 5.47
C TYR A 217 -4.17 4.77 6.29
N GLY A 218 -5.23 4.07 6.70
CA GLY A 218 -6.31 4.65 7.50
C GLY A 218 -5.84 5.12 8.87
N VAL A 219 -4.94 4.38 9.54
CA VAL A 219 -4.35 4.78 10.83
C VAL A 219 -2.93 5.38 10.68
N TRP A 220 -2.50 5.68 9.46
CA TRP A 220 -1.20 6.33 9.17
C TRP A 220 -0.01 5.61 9.79
N THR A 221 0.05 4.28 9.62
CA THR A 221 1.09 3.43 10.22
C THR A 221 1.68 2.42 9.23
N TYR A 222 2.65 1.66 9.70
CA TYR A 222 3.19 0.50 8.99
C TYR A 222 2.66 -0.78 9.64
N CYS A 223 1.89 -1.57 8.89
CA CYS A 223 1.34 -2.83 9.35
C CYS A 223 1.19 -3.84 8.20
N SER A 224 1.03 -5.11 8.55
CA SER A 224 0.79 -6.23 7.62
C SER A 224 -0.69 -6.36 7.25
N MET A 225 -1.00 -7.29 6.34
CA MET A 225 -2.40 -7.69 6.07
C MET A 225 -3.04 -8.34 7.30
N GLU A 226 -2.29 -9.14 8.06
CA GLU A 226 -2.74 -9.74 9.32
C GLU A 226 -3.15 -8.68 10.34
N ASP A 227 -2.30 -7.66 10.54
CA ASP A 227 -2.63 -6.53 11.43
C ASP A 227 -3.91 -5.82 11.01
N CYS A 228 -4.15 -5.67 9.69
CA CYS A 228 -5.39 -5.06 9.19
C CYS A 228 -6.63 -5.90 9.54
N ILE A 229 -6.53 -7.23 9.47
CA ILE A 229 -7.62 -8.15 9.86
C ILE A 229 -7.88 -8.03 11.37
N ILE A 230 -6.84 -8.03 12.18
CA ILE A 230 -6.95 -7.86 13.64
C ILE A 230 -7.60 -6.53 14.00
N GLN A 231 -7.22 -5.44 13.31
CA GLN A 231 -7.84 -4.14 13.50
C GLN A 231 -9.33 -4.17 13.16
N ALA A 232 -9.72 -4.85 12.07
CA ALA A 232 -11.11 -4.98 11.66
C ALA A 232 -11.94 -5.77 12.68
N ASP A 233 -11.40 -6.88 13.21
CA ASP A 233 -12.06 -7.69 14.23
C ASP A 233 -12.22 -6.92 15.55
N ASN A 234 -11.18 -6.23 15.99
CA ASN A 234 -11.24 -5.39 17.19
C ASN A 234 -12.30 -4.28 17.06
N LEU A 235 -12.33 -3.58 15.93
CA LEU A 235 -13.34 -2.54 15.69
C LEU A 235 -14.76 -3.12 15.63
N TYR A 236 -14.95 -4.26 14.99
CA TYR A 236 -16.24 -4.95 14.98
C TYR A 236 -16.72 -5.27 16.42
N ASN A 237 -15.83 -5.82 17.25
CA ASN A 237 -16.13 -6.14 18.64
C ASN A 237 -16.47 -4.92 19.48
N GLU A 238 -15.83 -3.77 19.22
CA GLU A 238 -16.15 -2.50 19.86
C GLU A 238 -17.53 -1.96 19.45
N LEU A 239 -17.86 -2.03 18.16
CA LEU A 239 -19.08 -1.39 17.62
C LEU A 239 -20.35 -2.24 17.80
N LYS A 240 -20.24 -3.58 17.81
CA LYS A 240 -21.40 -4.46 17.97
C LYS A 240 -22.17 -4.23 19.26
N ASP A 241 -21.47 -3.83 20.34
CA ASP A 241 -22.03 -3.58 21.66
C ASP A 241 -22.60 -2.14 21.81
N LYS A 242 -22.39 -1.27 20.81
CA LYS A 242 -22.90 0.11 20.76
C LYS A 242 -24.23 0.25 19.98
N ARG A 243 -24.77 -0.88 19.49
CA ARG A 243 -26.07 -0.92 18.76
C ARG A 243 -27.26 -1.04 19.69
#